data_b96d2ffb0fcbd1927e5b8f516ddf5b49
#
_entry.id   b96d2ffb0fcbd1927e5b8f516ddf5b49
#
_cell.length_a   1.000
_cell.length_b   1.000
_cell.length_c   1.000
_cell.angle_alpha   90.00
_cell.angle_beta   90.00
_cell.angle_gamma   90.00
#
_symmetry.space_group_name_H-M   'P 1'
#
loop_
_entity.id
_entity.type
_entity.pdbx_description
1 polymer ?
#
loop_
_entity_poly.entity_id
_entity_poly.type
_entity_poly.pdbx_seq_one_letter_code
_entity_poly.pdbx_strand_id
1 'polypeptide(L)'
;MTSAEIKTILEEHNKWLENNKNGKCADLRWANLSEADLSKADLSKANLRGANLICADLRWADLGEADLRGVDLREADLRGVNLWRANLRGANLEGADLYYPIACPEKDSFIGWKKARGYIVELEVLSEAKRSSSTGRKCRCDKARVVAIENIDGSESHITEVNSNYDKTFIYRVGEVVSVDNFDDNRWNECAPGIHFFITREEAVRY
;
A
#
# COMPACT_ATOMS: atom_id res chain seq x y z
N MET A 1 11.50 -3.32 25.66
CA MET A 1 12.78 -3.99 25.31
C MET A 1 13.94 -3.06 25.59
N THR A 2 15.10 -3.58 25.96
CA THR A 2 16.32 -2.78 26.13
C THR A 2 17.01 -2.57 24.78
N SER A 3 17.80 -1.50 24.66
CA SER A 3 18.57 -1.24 23.44
C SER A 3 19.54 -2.38 23.08
N ALA A 4 20.06 -3.12 24.08
CA ALA A 4 20.93 -4.27 23.86
C ALA A 4 20.17 -5.46 23.23
N GLU A 5 18.95 -5.74 23.69
CA GLU A 5 18.08 -6.78 23.10
C GLU A 5 17.69 -6.44 21.66
N ILE A 6 17.33 -5.18 21.41
CA ILE A 6 17.01 -4.70 20.06
C ILE A 6 18.21 -4.91 19.14
N LYS A 7 19.40 -4.47 19.56
CA LYS A 7 20.62 -4.62 18.77
C LYS A 7 20.91 -6.08 18.41
N THR A 8 20.77 -7.00 19.37
CA THR A 8 20.99 -8.44 19.13
C THR A 8 20.00 -8.98 18.09
N ILE A 9 18.71 -8.61 18.20
CA ILE A 9 17.68 -9.03 17.24
C ILE A 9 17.99 -8.51 15.83
N LEU A 10 18.40 -7.24 15.71
CA LEU A 10 18.75 -6.65 14.41
C LEU A 10 20.00 -7.32 13.81
N GLU A 11 21.01 -7.66 14.61
CA GLU A 11 22.19 -8.38 14.14
C GLU A 11 21.84 -9.79 13.63
N GLU A 12 20.97 -10.52 14.34
CA GLU A 12 20.49 -11.83 13.88
C GLU A 12 19.63 -11.71 12.63
N HIS A 13 18.81 -10.66 12.53
CA HIS A 13 17.96 -10.40 11.38
C HIS A 13 18.80 -10.07 10.13
N ASN A 14 19.79 -9.22 10.25
CA ASN A 14 20.71 -8.90 9.16
C ASN A 14 21.41 -10.16 8.62
N LYS A 15 21.88 -11.04 9.51
CA LYS A 15 22.42 -12.35 9.11
C LYS A 15 21.40 -13.17 8.34
N TRP A 16 20.14 -13.16 8.77
CA TRP A 16 19.08 -13.89 8.09
C TRP A 16 18.82 -13.33 6.69
N LEU A 17 18.78 -12.00 6.52
CA LEU A 17 18.63 -11.34 5.22
C LEU A 17 19.76 -11.71 4.26
N GLU A 18 20.98 -11.89 4.75
CA GLU A 18 22.15 -12.35 3.99
C GLU A 18 22.15 -13.86 3.71
N ASN A 19 21.04 -14.58 3.99
CA ASN A 19 20.93 -16.04 3.90
C ASN A 19 21.95 -16.81 4.75
N ASN A 20 22.42 -16.23 5.84
CA ASN A 20 23.31 -16.89 6.78
C ASN A 20 22.53 -17.88 7.65
N LYS A 21 23.00 -19.13 7.71
CA LYS A 21 22.33 -20.22 8.47
C LYS A 21 22.16 -19.93 9.97
N ASN A 22 22.91 -18.99 10.51
CA ASN A 22 22.85 -18.60 11.94
C ASN A 22 21.97 -17.35 12.16
N GLY A 23 21.38 -16.79 11.11
CA GLY A 23 20.46 -15.66 11.21
C GLY A 23 19.04 -16.10 11.53
N LYS A 24 18.27 -15.20 12.14
CA LYS A 24 16.84 -15.38 12.41
C LYS A 24 16.08 -14.15 11.98
N CYS A 25 14.95 -14.36 11.27
CA CYS A 25 14.03 -13.29 10.99
C CYS A 25 13.54 -12.64 12.29
N ALA A 26 13.56 -11.31 12.35
CA ALA A 26 13.11 -10.58 13.53
C ALA A 26 11.63 -10.85 13.81
N ASP A 27 11.33 -11.44 14.95
CA ASP A 27 9.99 -11.60 15.50
C ASP A 27 9.82 -10.63 16.67
N LEU A 28 9.20 -9.50 16.38
CA LEU A 28 8.97 -8.39 17.30
C LEU A 28 7.47 -8.22 17.60
N ARG A 29 6.69 -9.28 17.43
CA ARG A 29 5.25 -9.26 17.71
C ARG A 29 5.00 -8.85 19.17
N TRP A 30 4.10 -7.88 19.32
CA TRP A 30 3.68 -7.37 20.63
C TRP A 30 4.82 -6.76 21.47
N ALA A 31 6.00 -6.55 20.88
CA ALA A 31 7.14 -5.97 21.57
C ALA A 31 6.85 -4.52 21.96
N ASN A 32 7.32 -4.11 23.15
CA ASN A 32 7.35 -2.70 23.50
C ASN A 32 8.67 -2.10 22.99
N LEU A 33 8.56 -1.30 21.93
CA LEU A 33 9.61 -0.57 21.25
C LEU A 33 9.36 0.95 21.31
N SER A 34 8.52 1.40 22.27
CA SER A 34 8.27 2.83 22.43
C SER A 34 9.57 3.58 22.69
N GLU A 35 9.71 4.75 22.06
CA GLU A 35 10.90 5.62 22.12
C GLU A 35 12.22 4.95 21.66
N ALA A 36 12.15 3.78 21.02
CA ALA A 36 13.34 3.09 20.55
C ALA A 36 13.99 3.82 19.37
N ASP A 37 15.31 3.88 19.35
CA ASP A 37 16.07 4.27 18.17
C ASP A 37 16.24 3.05 17.24
N LEU A 38 15.47 3.05 16.15
CA LEU A 38 15.48 2.09 15.06
C LEU A 38 15.89 2.77 13.74
N SER A 39 16.49 3.95 13.85
CA SER A 39 16.91 4.71 12.68
C SER A 39 17.90 3.91 11.83
N LYS A 40 17.66 3.90 10.51
CA LYS A 40 18.46 3.13 9.53
C LYS A 40 18.49 1.61 9.74
N ALA A 41 17.65 1.06 10.63
CA ALA A 41 17.56 -0.38 10.83
C ALA A 41 17.00 -1.06 9.57
N ASP A 42 17.56 -2.20 9.18
CA ASP A 42 16.92 -3.08 8.20
C ASP A 42 16.00 -4.05 8.96
N LEU A 43 14.71 -3.83 8.83
CA LEU A 43 13.62 -4.64 9.38
C LEU A 43 12.73 -5.17 8.24
N SER A 44 13.30 -5.25 7.02
CA SER A 44 12.57 -5.78 5.87
C SER A 44 12.14 -7.23 6.12
N LYS A 45 10.88 -7.53 5.79
CA LYS A 45 10.24 -8.83 6.07
C LYS A 45 10.10 -9.21 7.55
N ALA A 46 10.44 -8.33 8.49
CA ALA A 46 10.28 -8.59 9.92
C ALA A 46 8.81 -8.69 10.32
N ASN A 47 8.52 -9.36 11.43
CA ASN A 47 7.19 -9.45 11.99
C ASN A 47 7.08 -8.53 13.22
N LEU A 48 6.41 -7.38 13.02
CA LEU A 48 6.14 -6.38 14.06
C LEU A 48 4.66 -6.32 14.46
N ARG A 49 3.86 -7.33 14.11
CA ARG A 49 2.42 -7.31 14.35
C ARG A 49 2.09 -6.96 15.81
N GLY A 50 1.26 -5.92 16.01
CA GLY A 50 0.81 -5.47 17.32
C GLY A 50 1.91 -4.87 18.20
N ALA A 51 3.11 -4.60 17.68
CA ALA A 51 4.15 -3.94 18.44
C ALA A 51 3.77 -2.50 18.81
N ASN A 52 4.30 -2.01 19.93
CA ASN A 52 4.21 -0.62 20.34
C ASN A 52 5.47 0.13 19.89
N LEU A 53 5.33 1.04 18.93
CA LEU A 53 6.38 1.90 18.37
C LEU A 53 6.08 3.39 18.63
N ILE A 54 5.29 3.71 19.65
CA ILE A 54 4.95 5.10 20.00
C ILE A 54 6.24 5.90 20.22
N CYS A 55 6.35 7.07 19.56
CA CYS A 55 7.52 7.97 19.63
C CYS A 55 8.84 7.31 19.18
N ALA A 56 8.83 6.18 18.49
CA ALA A 56 10.05 5.54 18.00
C ALA A 56 10.68 6.34 16.85
N ASP A 57 12.00 6.35 16.79
CA ASP A 57 12.75 6.89 15.65
C ASP A 57 12.96 5.78 14.62
N LEU A 58 12.24 5.86 13.50
CA LEU A 58 12.34 4.94 12.37
C LEU A 58 12.91 5.61 11.11
N ARG A 59 13.55 6.76 11.26
CA ARG A 59 14.10 7.49 10.11
C ARG A 59 15.03 6.64 9.28
N TRP A 60 14.76 6.59 7.98
CA TRP A 60 15.56 5.83 7.01
C TRP A 60 15.59 4.31 7.25
N ALA A 61 14.73 3.78 8.12
CA ALA A 61 14.61 2.35 8.32
C ALA A 61 14.03 1.66 7.08
N ASP A 62 14.42 0.41 6.84
CA ASP A 62 13.78 -0.45 5.84
C ASP A 62 12.76 -1.35 6.51
N LEU A 63 11.48 -1.16 6.20
CA LEU A 63 10.33 -1.96 6.64
C LEU A 63 9.64 -2.63 5.43
N GLY A 64 10.36 -2.77 4.32
CA GLY A 64 9.85 -3.40 3.12
C GLY A 64 9.34 -4.82 3.38
N GLU A 65 8.14 -5.13 2.90
CA GLU A 65 7.48 -6.43 3.11
C GLU A 65 7.23 -6.83 4.59
N ALA A 66 7.49 -5.94 5.56
CA ALA A 66 7.27 -6.22 6.98
C ALA A 66 5.77 -6.37 7.33
N ASP A 67 5.47 -7.20 8.33
CA ASP A 67 4.13 -7.32 8.90
C ASP A 67 3.94 -6.32 10.04
N LEU A 68 3.29 -5.19 9.74
CA LEU A 68 2.99 -4.10 10.67
C LEU A 68 1.51 -4.07 11.08
N ARG A 69 0.79 -5.19 10.96
CA ARG A 69 -0.63 -5.22 11.29
C ARG A 69 -0.90 -4.88 12.74
N GLY A 70 -1.78 -3.89 12.96
CA GLY A 70 -2.18 -3.47 14.30
C GLY A 70 -1.06 -2.86 15.13
N VAL A 71 0.05 -2.44 14.52
CA VAL A 71 1.14 -1.74 15.18
C VAL A 71 0.68 -0.34 15.65
N ASP A 72 1.18 0.10 16.78
CA ASP A 72 0.97 1.45 17.28
C ASP A 72 2.21 2.32 16.95
N LEU A 73 2.06 3.19 15.96
CA LEU A 73 3.10 4.10 15.45
C LEU A 73 2.80 5.57 15.80
N ARG A 74 1.97 5.83 16.80
CA ARG A 74 1.65 7.20 17.17
C ARG A 74 2.91 8.01 17.49
N GLU A 75 2.95 9.23 16.96
CA GLU A 75 4.07 10.17 17.16
C GLU A 75 5.45 9.61 16.73
N ALA A 76 5.50 8.50 15.99
CA ALA A 76 6.76 7.94 15.49
C ALA A 76 7.33 8.80 14.35
N ASP A 77 8.65 8.90 14.27
CA ASP A 77 9.36 9.56 13.16
C ASP A 77 9.64 8.56 12.04
N LEU A 78 8.86 8.65 10.98
CA LEU A 78 8.91 7.75 9.82
C LEU A 78 9.55 8.43 8.59
N ARG A 79 10.28 9.52 8.75
CA ARG A 79 10.88 10.24 7.62
C ARG A 79 11.90 9.38 6.87
N GLY A 80 11.70 9.23 5.57
CA GLY A 80 12.57 8.45 4.70
C GLY A 80 12.49 6.93 4.89
N VAL A 81 11.52 6.42 5.65
CA VAL A 81 11.30 5.00 5.84
C VAL A 81 10.90 4.33 4.52
N ASN A 82 11.42 3.13 4.25
CA ASN A 82 10.92 2.28 3.19
C ASN A 82 9.78 1.41 3.71
N LEU A 83 8.56 1.61 3.19
CA LEU A 83 7.36 0.82 3.51
C LEU A 83 6.87 -0.01 2.31
N TRP A 84 7.73 -0.27 1.33
CA TRP A 84 7.33 -0.99 0.12
C TRP A 84 6.76 -2.38 0.47
N ARG A 85 5.50 -2.63 0.07
CA ARG A 85 4.74 -3.84 0.40
C ARG A 85 4.59 -4.17 1.89
N ALA A 86 4.89 -3.25 2.79
CA ALA A 86 4.62 -3.44 4.21
C ALA A 86 3.11 -3.57 4.46
N ASN A 87 2.70 -4.45 5.38
CA ASN A 87 1.30 -4.63 5.72
C ASN A 87 0.92 -3.80 6.94
N LEU A 88 0.37 -2.63 6.71
CA LEU A 88 -0.05 -1.66 7.75
C LEU A 88 -1.53 -1.79 8.18
N ARG A 89 -2.20 -2.90 7.84
CA ARG A 89 -3.62 -3.06 8.16
C ARG A 89 -3.90 -2.91 9.65
N GLY A 90 -4.74 -1.92 10.00
CA GLY A 90 -5.09 -1.64 11.40
C GLY A 90 -3.97 -0.98 12.21
N ALA A 91 -2.90 -0.52 11.58
CA ALA A 91 -1.88 0.29 12.23
C ALA A 91 -2.43 1.65 12.65
N ASN A 92 -1.99 2.16 13.81
CA ASN A 92 -2.29 3.51 14.25
C ASN A 92 -1.10 4.42 13.98
N LEU A 93 -1.27 5.39 13.07
CA LEU A 93 -0.25 6.37 12.66
C LEU A 93 -0.61 7.80 13.08
N GLU A 94 -1.47 7.96 14.10
CA GLU A 94 -1.86 9.28 14.59
C GLU A 94 -0.62 10.07 15.06
N GLY A 95 -0.44 11.30 14.55
CA GLY A 95 0.71 12.15 14.88
C GLY A 95 2.07 11.67 14.34
N ALA A 96 2.15 10.54 13.63
CA ALA A 96 3.41 10.06 13.04
C ALA A 96 3.92 11.03 11.95
N ASP A 97 5.21 11.36 12.01
CA ASP A 97 5.86 12.19 10.98
C ASP A 97 6.22 11.32 9.77
N LEU A 98 5.26 11.22 8.86
CA LEU A 98 5.38 10.40 7.66
C LEU A 98 5.12 11.21 6.40
N TYR A 99 6.15 11.53 5.66
CA TYR A 99 6.01 11.97 4.29
C TYR A 99 6.16 10.78 3.33
N TYR A 100 5.03 10.20 2.94
CA TYR A 100 4.97 9.18 1.90
C TYR A 100 4.09 9.71 0.76
N PRO A 101 4.68 10.11 -0.38
CA PRO A 101 3.92 10.63 -1.50
C PRO A 101 2.94 9.56 -1.97
N ILE A 102 1.68 9.94 -2.16
CA ILE A 102 0.72 9.05 -2.78
C ILE A 102 1.08 8.82 -4.25
N ALA A 103 0.89 7.59 -4.73
CA ALA A 103 1.17 7.25 -6.12
C ALA A 103 0.21 7.94 -7.10
N CYS A 104 -1.04 8.20 -6.68
CA CYS A 104 -2.02 8.90 -7.51
C CYS A 104 -1.97 10.42 -7.30
N PRO A 105 -2.25 11.23 -8.35
CA PRO A 105 -2.38 12.68 -8.22
C PRO A 105 -3.41 13.09 -7.18
N GLU A 106 -3.08 14.08 -6.34
CA GLU A 106 -3.96 14.55 -5.26
C GLU A 106 -5.10 15.46 -5.76
N LYS A 107 -4.88 16.13 -6.87
CA LYS A 107 -5.80 17.13 -7.45
C LYS A 107 -6.05 16.81 -8.93
N ASP A 108 -7.02 17.52 -9.49
CA ASP A 108 -7.44 17.43 -10.88
C ASP A 108 -7.93 16.02 -11.30
N SER A 109 -8.50 15.91 -12.47
CA SER A 109 -8.80 14.61 -13.07
C SER A 109 -7.55 14.04 -13.75
N PHE A 110 -7.46 12.73 -13.80
CA PHE A 110 -6.36 12.04 -14.47
C PHE A 110 -6.80 10.65 -14.93
N ILE A 111 -6.03 10.05 -15.82
CA ILE A 111 -6.29 8.72 -16.34
C ILE A 111 -5.58 7.66 -15.48
N GLY A 112 -6.32 6.61 -15.13
CA GLY A 112 -5.82 5.40 -14.50
C GLY A 112 -6.28 4.15 -15.26
N TRP A 113 -5.63 3.03 -15.03
CA TRP A 113 -5.91 1.79 -15.74
C TRP A 113 -6.20 0.63 -14.80
N LYS A 114 -7.13 -0.23 -15.20
CA LYS A 114 -7.54 -1.40 -14.44
C LYS A 114 -7.72 -2.61 -15.33
N LYS A 115 -7.23 -3.76 -14.88
CA LYS A 115 -7.51 -5.04 -15.54
C LYS A 115 -8.86 -5.60 -15.09
N ALA A 116 -9.71 -5.98 -16.03
CA ALA A 116 -11.01 -6.59 -15.79
C ALA A 116 -11.33 -7.64 -16.86
N ARG A 117 -11.54 -8.90 -16.46
CA ARG A 117 -11.96 -10.01 -17.34
C ARG A 117 -11.13 -10.18 -18.62
N GLY A 118 -9.83 -9.94 -18.56
CA GLY A 118 -8.96 -10.07 -19.74
C GLY A 118 -8.89 -8.83 -20.63
N TYR A 119 -9.46 -7.70 -20.18
CA TYR A 119 -9.41 -6.39 -20.82
C TYR A 119 -8.72 -5.38 -19.91
N ILE A 120 -8.32 -4.26 -20.48
CA ILE A 120 -7.85 -3.08 -19.77
C ILE A 120 -8.95 -2.02 -19.87
N VAL A 121 -9.38 -1.54 -18.71
CA VAL A 121 -10.36 -0.45 -18.58
C VAL A 121 -9.59 0.83 -18.31
N GLU A 122 -9.76 1.81 -19.18
CA GLU A 122 -9.26 3.16 -19.01
C GLU A 122 -10.28 3.96 -18.20
N LEU A 123 -9.81 4.56 -17.10
CA LEU A 123 -10.64 5.27 -16.14
C LEU A 123 -10.18 6.72 -16.01
N GLU A 124 -11.07 7.67 -16.21
CA GLU A 124 -10.87 9.04 -15.75
C GLU A 124 -11.26 9.13 -14.28
N VAL A 125 -10.29 9.24 -13.39
CA VAL A 125 -10.54 9.54 -11.98
C VAL A 125 -10.93 11.02 -11.89
N LEU A 126 -12.15 11.28 -11.45
CA LEU A 126 -12.72 12.63 -11.45
C LEU A 126 -12.03 13.54 -10.43
N SER A 127 -11.98 14.84 -10.68
CA SER A 127 -11.30 15.82 -9.80
C SER A 127 -11.86 15.81 -8.38
N GLU A 128 -13.17 15.60 -8.21
CA GLU A 128 -13.85 15.53 -6.91
C GLU A 128 -13.87 14.12 -6.31
N ALA A 129 -13.27 13.11 -6.95
CA ALA A 129 -13.23 11.76 -6.42
C ALA A 129 -12.33 11.69 -5.19
N LYS A 130 -12.80 11.02 -4.14
CA LYS A 130 -11.93 10.57 -3.05
C LYS A 130 -10.95 9.56 -3.61
N ARG A 131 -9.69 9.68 -3.24
CA ARG A 131 -8.63 8.83 -3.78
C ARG A 131 -7.58 8.50 -2.73
N SER A 132 -6.97 7.35 -2.85
CA SER A 132 -5.96 6.87 -1.92
C SER A 132 -4.99 5.93 -2.61
N SER A 133 -3.76 5.91 -2.14
CA SER A 133 -2.80 4.83 -2.38
C SER A 133 -2.02 4.59 -1.10
N SER A 134 -1.61 3.37 -0.85
CA SER A 134 -0.77 3.02 0.28
C SER A 134 0.72 3.13 -0.09
N THR A 135 1.48 2.11 0.22
CA THR A 135 2.92 2.04 -0.01
C THR A 135 3.26 1.53 -1.42
N GLY A 136 2.28 0.99 -2.13
CA GLY A 136 2.43 0.44 -3.48
C GLY A 136 1.99 1.40 -4.57
N ARG A 137 2.09 0.93 -5.82
CA ARG A 137 1.65 1.65 -7.03
C ARG A 137 0.17 1.46 -7.32
N LYS A 138 -0.53 0.62 -6.56
CA LYS A 138 -1.96 0.38 -6.67
C LYS A 138 -2.74 1.46 -5.96
N CYS A 139 -3.52 2.18 -6.72
CA CYS A 139 -4.39 3.25 -6.24
C CYS A 139 -5.85 2.78 -6.12
N ARG A 140 -6.66 3.55 -5.43
CA ARG A 140 -8.12 3.37 -5.41
C ARG A 140 -8.83 4.71 -5.34
N CYS A 141 -10.07 4.76 -5.84
CA CYS A 141 -10.96 5.91 -5.74
C CYS A 141 -12.40 5.46 -5.45
N ASP A 142 -13.24 6.41 -5.05
CA ASP A 142 -14.67 6.17 -4.85
C ASP A 142 -15.47 6.23 -6.16
N LYS A 143 -15.01 7.01 -7.16
CA LYS A 143 -15.67 7.13 -8.45
C LYS A 143 -14.71 7.43 -9.58
N ALA A 144 -15.05 6.96 -10.76
CA ALA A 144 -14.33 7.23 -12.00
C ALA A 144 -15.28 7.11 -13.21
N ARG A 145 -14.99 7.83 -14.29
CA ARG A 145 -15.64 7.65 -15.59
C ARG A 145 -14.91 6.58 -16.39
N VAL A 146 -15.62 5.67 -17.00
CA VAL A 146 -15.05 4.70 -17.94
C VAL A 146 -14.85 5.39 -19.29
N VAL A 147 -13.60 5.53 -19.71
CA VAL A 147 -13.23 6.20 -20.97
C VAL A 147 -13.22 5.20 -22.11
N ALA A 148 -12.53 4.08 -21.91
CA ALA A 148 -12.39 3.04 -22.93
C ALA A 148 -12.23 1.64 -22.31
N ILE A 149 -12.46 0.61 -23.11
CA ILE A 149 -12.14 -0.78 -22.80
C ILE A 149 -11.30 -1.33 -23.95
N GLU A 150 -10.07 -1.71 -23.67
CA GLU A 150 -9.09 -2.15 -24.66
C GLU A 150 -8.71 -3.63 -24.46
N ASN A 151 -8.21 -4.25 -25.51
CA ASN A 151 -7.54 -5.55 -25.37
C ASN A 151 -6.22 -5.41 -24.61
N ILE A 152 -5.76 -6.48 -23.94
CA ILE A 152 -4.50 -6.47 -23.18
C ILE A 152 -3.30 -6.08 -24.05
N ASP A 153 -3.29 -6.49 -25.32
CA ASP A 153 -2.22 -6.17 -26.28
C ASP A 153 -2.21 -4.71 -26.75
N GLY A 154 -3.22 -3.91 -26.36
CA GLY A 154 -3.35 -2.50 -26.71
C GLY A 154 -4.13 -2.26 -28.00
N SER A 155 -4.64 -3.29 -28.66
CA SER A 155 -5.54 -3.12 -29.79
C SER A 155 -6.93 -2.63 -29.32
N GLU A 156 -7.64 -1.92 -30.20
CA GLU A 156 -9.00 -1.49 -29.92
C GLU A 156 -9.93 -2.68 -29.65
N SER A 157 -10.82 -2.52 -28.69
CA SER A 157 -11.87 -3.49 -28.40
C SER A 157 -13.22 -2.93 -28.84
N HIS A 158 -14.09 -3.79 -29.37
CA HIS A 158 -15.48 -3.44 -29.68
C HIS A 158 -16.41 -3.61 -28.46
N ILE A 159 -15.84 -3.97 -27.30
CA ILE A 159 -16.61 -4.17 -26.07
C ILE A 159 -16.88 -2.83 -25.42
N THR A 160 -18.15 -2.57 -25.10
CA THR A 160 -18.62 -1.36 -24.43
C THR A 160 -18.85 -1.54 -22.94
N GLU A 161 -18.85 -2.81 -22.45
CA GLU A 161 -18.99 -3.11 -21.03
C GLU A 161 -18.19 -4.33 -20.61
N VAL A 162 -17.71 -4.34 -19.36
CA VAL A 162 -17.01 -5.48 -18.73
C VAL A 162 -17.26 -5.53 -17.22
N ASN A 163 -17.42 -6.75 -16.67
CA ASN A 163 -17.56 -6.94 -15.23
C ASN A 163 -16.23 -6.85 -14.50
N SER A 164 -16.27 -6.43 -13.26
CA SER A 164 -15.12 -6.52 -12.35
C SER A 164 -14.66 -7.98 -12.17
N ASN A 165 -13.37 -8.18 -11.92
CA ASN A 165 -12.83 -9.51 -11.59
C ASN A 165 -13.35 -10.05 -10.24
N TYR A 166 -13.61 -9.17 -9.28
CA TYR A 166 -13.94 -9.54 -7.90
C TYR A 166 -15.45 -9.52 -7.65
N ASP A 167 -16.12 -8.48 -8.11
CA ASP A 167 -17.56 -8.32 -7.98
C ASP A 167 -18.22 -8.42 -9.37
N LYS A 168 -18.89 -9.52 -9.63
CA LYS A 168 -19.55 -9.78 -10.92
C LYS A 168 -20.75 -8.86 -11.17
N THR A 169 -21.25 -8.20 -10.15
CA THR A 169 -22.36 -7.23 -10.28
C THR A 169 -21.86 -5.83 -10.62
N PHE A 170 -20.57 -5.55 -10.36
CA PHE A 170 -19.96 -4.27 -10.69
C PHE A 170 -19.49 -4.26 -12.14
N ILE A 171 -20.14 -3.40 -12.95
CA ILE A 171 -19.95 -3.33 -14.40
C ILE A 171 -19.32 -1.99 -14.77
N TYR A 172 -18.27 -2.04 -15.58
CA TYR A 172 -17.66 -0.88 -16.23
C TYR A 172 -18.29 -0.72 -17.60
N ARG A 173 -18.96 0.42 -17.87
CA ARG A 173 -19.56 0.76 -19.19
C ARG A 173 -18.93 2.03 -19.72
N VAL A 174 -18.49 1.99 -20.96
CA VAL A 174 -17.88 3.15 -21.62
C VAL A 174 -18.85 4.34 -21.61
N GLY A 175 -18.35 5.49 -21.17
CA GLY A 175 -19.09 6.74 -21.03
C GLY A 175 -19.78 6.93 -19.67
N GLU A 176 -19.99 5.87 -18.89
CA GLU A 176 -20.66 5.96 -17.59
C GLU A 176 -19.66 6.24 -16.44
N VAL A 177 -20.18 6.83 -15.36
CA VAL A 177 -19.45 7.00 -14.10
C VAL A 177 -19.79 5.81 -13.20
N VAL A 178 -18.78 5.09 -12.77
CA VAL A 178 -18.90 4.05 -11.77
C VAL A 178 -18.52 4.60 -10.40
N SER A 179 -19.19 4.15 -9.33
CA SER A 179 -18.94 4.60 -7.97
C SER A 179 -19.10 3.48 -6.95
N VAL A 180 -18.48 3.66 -5.78
CA VAL A 180 -18.66 2.81 -4.60
C VAL A 180 -19.04 3.68 -3.41
N ASP A 181 -20.06 3.26 -2.65
CA ASP A 181 -20.57 4.03 -1.50
C ASP A 181 -19.77 3.81 -0.21
N ASN A 182 -19.05 2.69 -0.13
CA ASN A 182 -18.31 2.26 1.05
C ASN A 182 -16.79 2.48 0.92
N PHE A 183 -16.36 3.55 0.23
CA PHE A 183 -14.95 3.86 0.06
C PHE A 183 -14.27 4.03 1.42
N ASP A 184 -13.18 3.29 1.63
CA ASP A 184 -12.34 3.43 2.81
C ASP A 184 -11.20 4.43 2.49
N ASP A 185 -11.20 5.57 3.17
CA ASP A 185 -10.20 6.62 3.00
C ASP A 185 -8.90 6.37 3.78
N ASN A 186 -8.89 5.38 4.66
CA ASN A 186 -7.67 4.96 5.33
C ASN A 186 -6.68 4.37 4.30
N ARG A 187 -5.66 5.16 3.95
CA ARG A 187 -4.67 4.80 2.93
C ARG A 187 -3.90 3.51 3.22
N TRP A 188 -3.78 3.15 4.49
CA TRP A 188 -3.02 1.98 4.93
C TRP A 188 -3.77 0.65 4.77
N ASN A 189 -5.06 0.70 4.46
CA ASN A 189 -5.87 -0.47 4.14
C ASN A 189 -5.83 -0.76 2.63
N GLU A 190 -4.76 -1.37 2.11
CA GLU A 190 -4.56 -1.57 0.66
C GLU A 190 -5.67 -2.36 -0.04
N CYS A 191 -6.27 -3.32 0.63
CA CYS A 191 -7.35 -4.16 0.07
C CYS A 191 -8.76 -3.68 0.46
N ALA A 192 -8.87 -2.43 0.92
CA ALA A 192 -10.14 -1.83 1.33
C ALA A 192 -11.08 -1.57 0.13
N PRO A 193 -12.37 -1.36 0.38
CA PRO A 193 -13.33 -1.03 -0.65
C PRO A 193 -12.94 0.20 -1.48
N GLY A 194 -13.15 0.11 -2.79
CA GLY A 194 -12.83 1.17 -3.74
C GLY A 194 -12.64 0.62 -5.16
N ILE A 195 -12.63 1.51 -6.13
CA ILE A 195 -12.26 1.19 -7.51
C ILE A 195 -10.73 1.20 -7.58
N HIS A 196 -10.11 0.02 -7.64
CA HIS A 196 -8.67 -0.13 -7.69
C HIS A 196 -8.16 0.03 -9.12
N PHE A 197 -7.06 0.79 -9.28
CA PHE A 197 -6.44 1.10 -10.56
C PHE A 197 -4.92 1.32 -10.41
N PHE A 198 -4.23 1.50 -11.53
CA PHE A 198 -2.80 1.84 -11.61
C PHE A 198 -2.63 3.14 -12.41
N ILE A 199 -1.51 3.83 -12.19
CA ILE A 199 -1.20 5.09 -12.87
C ILE A 199 -0.71 4.86 -14.29
N THR A 200 -0.14 3.68 -14.57
CA THR A 200 0.27 3.33 -15.92
C THR A 200 -0.46 2.08 -16.42
N ARG A 201 -0.64 2.01 -17.73
CA ARG A 201 -1.27 0.87 -18.40
C ARG A 201 -0.47 -0.41 -18.18
N GLU A 202 0.85 -0.34 -18.26
CA GLU A 202 1.77 -1.47 -18.09
C GLU A 202 1.64 -2.10 -16.70
N GLU A 203 1.46 -1.29 -15.66
CA GLU A 203 1.21 -1.78 -14.30
C GLU A 203 -0.09 -2.57 -14.22
N ALA A 204 -1.16 -2.06 -14.85
CA ALA A 204 -2.45 -2.76 -14.90
C ALA A 204 -2.36 -4.08 -15.69
N VAL A 205 -1.61 -4.13 -16.78
CA VAL A 205 -1.42 -5.36 -17.59
C VAL A 205 -0.68 -6.44 -16.79
N ARG A 206 0.35 -6.05 -16.03
CA ARG A 206 1.19 -6.98 -15.23
C ARG A 206 0.49 -7.53 -13.98
N TYR A 207 -0.53 -6.83 -13.49
CA TYR A 207 -1.31 -7.21 -12.32
C TYR A 207 -2.33 -8.31 -12.66
#